data_398fccde32f1f04cca6351614fe15479
#
_entry.id   398fccde32f1f04cca6351614fe15479
#
_cell.length_a   1.000
_cell.length_b   1.000
_cell.length_c   1.000
_cell.angle_alpha   90.00
_cell.angle_beta   90.00
_cell.angle_gamma   90.00
#
_symmetry.space_group_name_H-M   'P 1'
#
loop_
_entity.id
_entity.type
_entity.pdbx_description
1 polymer ?
#
loop_
_entity_poly.entity_id
_entity_poly.type
_entity_poly.pdbx_seq_one_letter_code
_entity_poly.pdbx_strand_id
1 'polypeptide(L)'
;NIPADATPNPHATAEQVAAARHDSKLAQVLYHDWEAENYDEKWSISYDQRCVDYARGRFDAIVPDEVIAQLPYDRALELGCGTGFFLLNLIQAGVARRGSVTDLSPGMVKVATRNGQALGLDIDGRVADAEGIPYDDDAFDLVVGHAVLHHIPDVELSLREVV
;
A
#
# COMPACT_ATOMS: atom_id res chain seq x y z
N ASN A 1 13.70 -0.45 6.10
CA ASN A 1 15.13 -0.35 5.79
C ASN A 1 15.37 -0.95 4.41
N ILE A 2 15.76 -0.12 3.46
CA ILE A 2 16.30 -0.60 2.19
C ILE A 2 17.58 -1.37 2.56
N PRO A 3 17.75 -2.61 2.13
CA PRO A 3 18.98 -3.35 2.38
C PRO A 3 20.19 -2.54 1.89
N ALA A 4 21.30 -2.56 2.65
CA ALA A 4 22.51 -1.83 2.29
C ALA A 4 23.12 -2.28 0.95
N ASP A 5 22.69 -3.45 0.48
CA ASP A 5 23.05 -4.10 -0.79
C ASP A 5 21.94 -3.99 -1.86
N ALA A 6 20.86 -3.24 -1.59
CA ALA A 6 19.84 -2.97 -2.60
C ALA A 6 20.50 -2.30 -3.80
N THR A 7 20.38 -2.92 -4.97
CA THR A 7 20.87 -2.37 -6.22
C THR A 7 20.23 -1.00 -6.42
N PRO A 8 21.01 0.09 -6.48
CA PRO A 8 20.44 1.41 -6.68
C PRO A 8 19.66 1.41 -8.00
N ASN A 9 18.54 2.17 -8.03
CA ASN A 9 17.77 2.35 -9.25
C ASN A 9 18.71 2.74 -10.40
N PRO A 10 18.84 1.93 -11.45
CA PRO A 10 19.80 2.18 -12.53
C PRO A 10 19.45 3.43 -13.36
N HIS A 11 18.23 3.95 -13.19
CA HIS A 11 17.74 5.15 -13.87
C HIS A 11 17.87 6.41 -12.99
N ALA A 12 18.27 6.27 -11.73
CA ALA A 12 18.49 7.41 -10.84
C ALA A 12 19.75 8.20 -11.24
N THR A 13 19.65 9.51 -11.19
CA THR A 13 20.81 10.38 -11.41
C THR A 13 21.78 10.33 -10.23
N ALA A 14 23.05 10.70 -10.44
CA ALA A 14 24.03 10.78 -9.35
C ALA A 14 23.59 11.75 -8.25
N GLU A 15 22.89 12.83 -8.60
CA GLU A 15 22.32 13.80 -7.66
C GLU A 15 21.22 13.18 -6.82
N GLN A 16 20.31 12.42 -7.43
CA GLN A 16 19.24 11.70 -6.73
C GLN A 16 19.81 10.66 -5.76
N VAL A 17 20.83 9.90 -6.19
CA VAL A 17 21.50 8.92 -5.33
C VAL A 17 22.20 9.61 -4.15
N ALA A 18 22.84 10.75 -4.38
CA ALA A 18 23.47 11.50 -3.31
C ALA A 18 22.46 12.08 -2.30
N ALA A 19 21.33 12.63 -2.78
CA ALA A 19 20.27 13.16 -1.95
C ALA A 19 19.59 12.06 -1.12
N ALA A 20 19.35 10.89 -1.71
CA ALA A 20 18.71 9.75 -1.04
C ALA A 20 19.50 9.20 0.16
N ARG A 21 20.81 9.49 0.25
CA ARG A 21 21.63 9.13 1.43
C ARG A 21 21.20 9.87 2.71
N HIS A 22 20.54 11.01 2.55
CA HIS A 22 20.09 11.88 3.64
C HIS A 22 18.57 12.05 3.69
N ASP A 23 17.86 11.45 2.76
CA ASP A 23 16.39 11.46 2.66
C ASP A 23 15.86 10.04 2.46
N SER A 24 15.36 9.46 3.54
CA SER A 24 14.83 8.09 3.55
C SER A 24 13.59 7.91 2.69
N LYS A 25 12.76 8.96 2.56
CA LYS A 25 11.56 8.92 1.70
C LYS A 25 11.96 8.89 0.22
N LEU A 26 12.90 9.76 -0.17
CA LEU A 26 13.44 9.75 -1.54
C LEU A 26 14.11 8.39 -1.87
N ALA A 27 14.87 7.83 -0.92
CA ALA A 27 15.48 6.51 -1.11
C ALA A 27 14.44 5.42 -1.37
N GLN A 28 13.33 5.43 -0.63
CA GLN A 28 12.24 4.49 -0.83
C GLN A 28 11.54 4.69 -2.17
N VAL A 29 11.24 5.93 -2.56
CA VAL A 29 10.64 6.24 -3.86
C VAL A 29 11.51 5.70 -4.99
N LEU A 30 12.81 5.99 -4.99
CA LEU A 30 13.72 5.55 -6.04
C LEU A 30 13.79 4.03 -6.15
N TYR A 31 13.79 3.33 -5.02
CA TYR A 31 13.86 1.88 -4.99
C TYR A 31 12.54 1.23 -5.46
N HIS A 32 11.43 1.61 -4.86
CA HIS A 32 10.13 1.00 -5.14
C HIS A 32 9.61 1.36 -6.53
N ASP A 33 9.88 2.57 -7.01
CA ASP A 33 9.49 2.98 -8.35
C ASP A 33 10.16 2.14 -9.44
N TRP A 34 11.44 1.81 -9.23
CA TRP A 34 12.17 0.92 -10.13
C TRP A 34 11.68 -0.53 -10.05
N GLU A 35 11.39 -1.04 -8.85
CA GLU A 35 10.95 -2.43 -8.67
C GLU A 35 9.48 -2.68 -9.03
N ALA A 36 8.65 -1.63 -9.13
CA ALA A 36 7.21 -1.75 -9.19
C ALA A 36 6.70 -2.75 -10.24
N GLU A 37 7.26 -2.76 -11.44
CA GLU A 37 6.80 -3.63 -12.53
C GLU A 37 7.16 -5.12 -12.31
N ASN A 38 8.18 -5.42 -11.51
CA ASN A 38 8.64 -6.79 -11.23
C ASN A 38 8.38 -7.22 -9.77
N TYR A 39 7.74 -6.36 -8.98
CA TYR A 39 7.59 -6.55 -7.55
C TYR A 39 6.76 -7.78 -7.22
N ASP A 40 5.65 -7.99 -7.92
CA ASP A 40 4.75 -9.11 -7.68
C ASP A 40 5.43 -10.46 -7.98
N GLU A 41 6.19 -10.55 -9.06
CA GLU A 41 6.94 -11.76 -9.40
C GLU A 41 8.03 -12.04 -8.36
N LYS A 42 8.81 -11.03 -7.99
CA LYS A 42 9.91 -11.15 -7.03
C LYS A 42 9.44 -11.65 -5.65
N TRP A 43 8.29 -11.19 -5.19
CA TRP A 43 7.76 -11.50 -3.87
C TRP A 43 6.65 -12.56 -3.88
N SER A 44 6.41 -13.21 -5.03
CA SER A 44 5.34 -14.20 -5.22
C SER A 44 3.96 -13.67 -4.82
N ILE A 45 3.73 -12.38 -5.09
CA ILE A 45 2.45 -11.72 -4.87
C ILE A 45 1.48 -12.16 -5.95
N SER A 46 0.27 -12.48 -5.55
CA SER A 46 -0.82 -12.91 -6.41
C SER A 46 -2.16 -12.41 -5.90
N TYR A 47 -3.17 -12.53 -6.74
CA TYR A 47 -4.56 -12.18 -6.44
C TYR A 47 -5.47 -13.40 -6.62
N ASP A 48 -4.89 -14.59 -6.56
CA ASP A 48 -5.57 -15.87 -6.55
C ASP A 48 -6.22 -16.18 -5.19
N GLN A 49 -7.01 -17.24 -5.11
CA GLN A 49 -7.73 -17.61 -3.89
C GLN A 49 -6.81 -17.81 -2.69
N ARG A 50 -5.59 -18.31 -2.88
CA ARG A 50 -4.60 -18.49 -1.81
C ARG A 50 -4.24 -17.15 -1.16
N CYS A 51 -4.03 -16.11 -1.96
CA CYS A 51 -3.69 -14.77 -1.47
C CYS A 51 -4.91 -14.04 -0.90
N VAL A 52 -6.10 -14.26 -1.47
CA VAL A 52 -7.38 -13.77 -0.91
C VAL A 52 -7.60 -14.35 0.49
N ASP A 53 -7.45 -15.67 0.65
CA ASP A 53 -7.61 -16.35 1.95
C ASP A 53 -6.55 -15.90 2.97
N TYR A 54 -5.31 -15.70 2.51
CA TYR A 54 -4.25 -15.17 3.36
C TYR A 54 -4.58 -13.77 3.88
N ALA A 55 -4.93 -12.84 2.99
CA ALA A 55 -5.24 -11.47 3.37
C ALA A 55 -6.46 -11.42 4.33
N ARG A 56 -7.51 -12.18 4.02
CA ARG A 56 -8.69 -12.30 4.88
C ARG A 56 -8.34 -12.89 6.25
N GLY A 57 -7.58 -13.95 6.30
CA GLY A 57 -7.15 -14.57 7.57
C GLY A 57 -6.29 -13.64 8.42
N ARG A 58 -5.42 -12.82 7.80
CA ARG A 58 -4.64 -11.78 8.51
C ARG A 58 -5.55 -10.69 9.08
N PHE A 59 -6.55 -10.26 8.32
CA PHE A 59 -7.53 -9.27 8.77
C PHE A 59 -8.33 -9.82 9.95
N ASP A 60 -8.96 -10.98 9.81
CA ASP A 60 -9.81 -11.60 10.83
C ASP A 60 -9.05 -11.87 12.14
N ALA A 61 -7.74 -12.12 12.06
CA ALA A 61 -6.91 -12.41 13.24
C ALA A 61 -6.62 -11.18 14.12
N ILE A 62 -6.79 -9.95 13.59
CA ILE A 62 -6.40 -8.72 14.30
C ILE A 62 -7.58 -7.81 14.63
N VAL A 63 -8.75 -8.04 14.04
CA VAL A 63 -9.93 -7.21 14.28
C VAL A 63 -10.92 -7.90 15.23
N PRO A 64 -11.66 -7.12 16.04
CA PRO A 64 -12.72 -7.68 16.88
C PRO A 64 -13.87 -8.28 16.08
N ASP A 65 -14.60 -9.22 16.68
CA ASP A 65 -15.77 -9.85 16.05
C ASP A 65 -16.84 -8.84 15.64
N GLU A 66 -16.97 -7.73 16.36
CA GLU A 66 -17.90 -6.64 16.07
C GLU A 66 -17.55 -5.94 14.74
N VAL A 67 -16.27 -5.87 14.38
CA VAL A 67 -15.81 -5.35 13.09
C VAL A 67 -16.17 -6.34 11.97
N ILE A 68 -15.92 -7.62 12.21
CA ILE A 68 -16.26 -8.69 11.24
C ILE A 68 -17.76 -8.73 10.97
N ALA A 69 -18.59 -8.50 11.99
CA ALA A 69 -20.05 -8.49 11.87
C ALA A 69 -20.60 -7.32 11.02
N GLN A 70 -19.80 -6.27 10.81
CA GLN A 70 -20.21 -5.09 10.01
C GLN A 70 -19.82 -5.19 8.53
N LEU A 71 -19.07 -6.22 8.13
CA LEU A 71 -18.62 -6.39 6.76
C LEU A 71 -19.79 -6.62 5.77
N PRO A 72 -19.63 -6.16 4.52
CA PRO A 72 -18.52 -5.36 3.99
C PRO A 72 -18.66 -3.89 4.34
N TYR A 73 -17.54 -3.21 4.60
CA TYR A 73 -17.47 -1.76 4.60
C TYR A 73 -17.69 -1.18 3.19
N ASP A 74 -18.11 0.08 3.10
CA ASP A 74 -18.33 0.69 1.79
C ASP A 74 -16.98 1.06 1.13
N ARG A 75 -16.13 1.80 1.84
CA ARG A 75 -14.88 2.31 1.28
C ARG A 75 -13.69 2.12 2.22
N ALA A 76 -12.63 1.52 1.73
CA ALA A 76 -11.38 1.35 2.46
C ALA A 76 -10.22 2.11 1.82
N LEU A 77 -9.27 2.56 2.67
CA LEU A 77 -8.00 3.14 2.25
C LEU A 77 -6.85 2.21 2.61
N GLU A 78 -5.88 2.02 1.72
CA GLU A 78 -4.60 1.39 2.04
C GLU A 78 -3.46 2.40 2.02
N LEU A 79 -2.71 2.46 3.13
CA LEU A 79 -1.48 3.23 3.25
C LEU A 79 -0.28 2.37 2.86
N GLY A 80 0.63 2.92 2.03
CA GLY A 80 1.81 2.20 1.58
C GLY A 80 1.42 0.92 0.84
N CYS A 81 0.56 1.06 -0.16
CA CYS A 81 -0.11 -0.07 -0.82
C CYS A 81 0.84 -1.00 -1.60
N GLY A 82 2.06 -0.56 -1.94
CA GLY A 82 2.89 -1.28 -2.89
C GLY A 82 2.11 -1.55 -4.18
N THR A 83 2.06 -2.80 -4.60
CA THR A 83 1.30 -3.21 -5.80
C THR A 83 -0.19 -3.49 -5.53
N GLY A 84 -0.68 -3.20 -4.30
CA GLY A 84 -2.08 -3.36 -3.91
C GLY A 84 -2.41 -4.72 -3.31
N PHE A 85 -1.41 -5.51 -2.94
CA PHE A 85 -1.59 -6.89 -2.48
C PHE A 85 -2.65 -7.03 -1.39
N PHE A 86 -2.61 -6.20 -0.35
CA PHE A 86 -3.46 -6.44 0.81
C PHE A 86 -4.90 -5.98 0.56
N LEU A 87 -5.11 -4.72 0.19
CA LEU A 87 -6.46 -4.18 0.00
C LEU A 87 -7.20 -4.85 -1.16
N LEU A 88 -6.54 -5.09 -2.30
CA LEU A 88 -7.21 -5.74 -3.44
C LEU A 88 -7.70 -7.14 -3.08
N ASN A 89 -6.91 -7.91 -2.34
CA ASN A 89 -7.33 -9.22 -1.86
C ASN A 89 -8.41 -9.13 -0.77
N LEU A 90 -8.38 -8.10 0.10
CA LEU A 90 -9.46 -7.86 1.07
C LEU A 90 -10.79 -7.51 0.40
N ILE A 91 -10.77 -6.73 -0.69
CA ILE A 91 -11.99 -6.43 -1.46
C ILE A 91 -12.54 -7.70 -2.11
N GLN A 92 -11.69 -8.53 -2.71
CA GLN A 92 -12.10 -9.84 -3.24
C GLN A 92 -12.68 -10.75 -2.15
N ALA A 93 -12.18 -10.65 -0.92
CA ALA A 93 -12.66 -11.39 0.26
C ALA A 93 -13.93 -10.80 0.88
N GLY A 94 -14.49 -9.73 0.35
CA GLY A 94 -15.72 -9.09 0.84
C GLY A 94 -15.53 -8.25 2.11
N VAL A 95 -14.33 -7.75 2.38
CA VAL A 95 -14.07 -6.83 3.51
C VAL A 95 -14.53 -5.41 3.21
N ALA A 96 -14.34 -4.96 1.97
CA ALA A 96 -14.83 -3.67 1.50
C ALA A 96 -15.39 -3.79 0.08
N ARG A 97 -16.26 -2.85 -0.32
CA ARG A 97 -16.85 -2.83 -1.66
C ARG A 97 -15.97 -2.14 -2.67
N ARG A 98 -15.28 -1.10 -2.25
CA ARG A 98 -14.38 -0.27 -3.08
C ARG A 98 -13.24 0.25 -2.23
N GLY A 99 -12.20 0.77 -2.87
CA GLY A 99 -11.04 1.24 -2.14
C GLY A 99 -10.24 2.31 -2.85
N SER A 100 -9.38 2.94 -2.05
CA SER A 100 -8.34 3.84 -2.52
C SER A 100 -7.00 3.32 -2.04
N VAL A 101 -5.99 3.41 -2.90
CA VAL A 101 -4.62 2.99 -2.58
C VAL A 101 -3.68 4.18 -2.60
N THR A 102 -2.79 4.26 -1.62
CA THR A 102 -1.78 5.32 -1.55
C THR A 102 -0.39 4.74 -1.34
N ASP A 103 0.59 5.34 -1.98
CA ASP A 103 2.01 5.03 -1.79
C ASP A 103 2.85 6.26 -2.14
N LEU A 104 4.06 6.36 -1.61
CA LEU A 104 5.03 7.40 -1.98
C LEU A 104 5.53 7.22 -3.42
N SER A 105 5.59 5.97 -3.91
CA SER A 105 6.06 5.62 -5.24
C SER A 105 4.95 5.75 -6.28
N PRO A 106 5.10 6.64 -7.29
CA PRO A 106 4.16 6.71 -8.41
C PRO A 106 4.05 5.39 -9.18
N GLY A 107 5.14 4.65 -9.32
CA GLY A 107 5.18 3.34 -9.98
C GLY A 107 4.33 2.31 -9.23
N MET A 108 4.42 2.27 -7.90
CA MET A 108 3.60 1.38 -7.07
C MET A 108 2.12 1.69 -7.21
N VAL A 109 1.72 2.97 -7.09
CA VAL A 109 0.31 3.40 -7.26
C VAL A 109 -0.21 3.02 -8.64
N LYS A 110 0.58 3.22 -9.69
CA LYS A 110 0.21 2.85 -11.06
C LYS A 110 -0.03 1.35 -11.18
N VAL A 111 0.87 0.52 -10.64
CA VAL A 111 0.74 -0.94 -10.69
C VAL A 111 -0.45 -1.41 -9.86
N ALA A 112 -0.64 -0.89 -8.64
CA ALA A 112 -1.79 -1.23 -7.79
C ALA A 112 -3.12 -0.90 -8.47
N THR A 113 -3.25 0.29 -9.08
CA THR A 113 -4.45 0.69 -9.81
C THR A 113 -4.71 -0.21 -11.02
N ARG A 114 -3.67 -0.54 -11.80
CA ARG A 114 -3.75 -1.47 -12.93
C ARG A 114 -4.20 -2.87 -12.47
N ASN A 115 -3.64 -3.38 -11.38
CA ASN A 115 -4.03 -4.67 -10.81
C ASN A 115 -5.50 -4.67 -10.38
N GLY A 116 -5.96 -3.62 -9.69
CA GLY A 116 -7.37 -3.47 -9.31
C GLY A 116 -8.31 -3.45 -10.53
N GLN A 117 -7.95 -2.71 -11.57
CA GLN A 117 -8.72 -2.66 -12.82
C GLN A 117 -8.77 -4.03 -13.53
N ALA A 118 -7.64 -4.75 -13.57
CA ALA A 118 -7.58 -6.09 -14.15
C ALA A 118 -8.44 -7.11 -13.41
N LEU A 119 -8.64 -6.92 -12.11
CA LEU A 119 -9.55 -7.72 -11.28
C LEU A 119 -11.00 -7.26 -11.32
N GLY A 120 -11.31 -6.18 -12.04
CA GLY A 120 -12.65 -5.60 -12.13
C GLY A 120 -13.12 -4.93 -10.84
N LEU A 121 -12.19 -4.50 -9.99
CA LEU A 121 -12.49 -3.85 -8.71
C LEU A 121 -12.64 -2.32 -8.89
N ASP A 122 -13.48 -1.71 -8.04
CA ASP A 122 -13.64 -0.25 -7.96
C ASP A 122 -12.53 0.33 -7.08
N ILE A 123 -11.43 0.73 -7.72
CA ILE A 123 -10.19 1.21 -7.08
C ILE A 123 -9.74 2.50 -7.74
N ASP A 124 -9.41 3.49 -6.91
CA ASP A 124 -8.62 4.65 -7.29
C ASP A 124 -7.27 4.68 -6.55
N GLY A 125 -6.31 5.42 -7.09
CA GLY A 125 -4.98 5.53 -6.50
C GLY A 125 -4.45 6.95 -6.48
N ARG A 126 -3.73 7.31 -5.42
CA ARG A 126 -3.03 8.60 -5.30
C ARG A 126 -1.63 8.42 -4.76
N VAL A 127 -0.68 9.14 -5.35
CA VAL A 127 0.65 9.27 -4.76
C VAL A 127 0.53 10.14 -3.52
N ALA A 128 0.85 9.61 -2.35
CA ALA A 128 0.69 10.31 -1.09
C ALA A 128 1.66 9.80 -0.03
N ASP A 129 1.99 10.71 0.88
CA ASP A 129 2.72 10.40 2.11
C ASP A 129 1.72 9.99 3.19
N ALA A 130 1.99 8.89 3.89
CA ALA A 130 1.15 8.44 5.01
C ALA A 130 1.16 9.42 6.20
N GLU A 131 2.11 10.37 6.24
CA GLU A 131 2.17 11.45 7.22
C GLU A 131 1.35 12.69 6.81
N GLY A 132 0.68 12.66 5.65
CA GLY A 132 -0.17 13.75 5.16
C GLY A 132 -1.13 13.22 4.08
N ILE A 133 -2.25 12.64 4.50
CA ILE A 133 -3.18 11.93 3.63
C ILE A 133 -4.06 12.94 2.87
N PRO A 134 -4.13 12.90 1.52
CA PRO A 134 -4.83 13.92 0.73
C PRO A 134 -6.33 13.61 0.56
N TYR A 135 -7.00 13.30 1.65
CA TYR A 135 -8.43 13.04 1.68
C TYR A 135 -9.10 13.87 2.78
N ASP A 136 -10.39 14.12 2.63
CA ASP A 136 -11.21 14.77 3.66
C ASP A 136 -11.45 13.83 4.84
N ASP A 137 -11.79 14.42 5.98
CA ASP A 137 -12.20 13.67 7.17
C ASP A 137 -13.42 12.79 6.84
N ASP A 138 -13.55 11.65 7.50
CA ASP A 138 -14.65 10.70 7.32
C ASP A 138 -14.83 10.16 5.89
N ALA A 139 -13.76 10.21 5.06
CA ALA A 139 -13.80 9.73 3.68
C ALA A 139 -13.82 8.19 3.56
N PHE A 140 -13.42 7.48 4.61
CA PHE A 140 -13.26 6.02 4.62
C PHE A 140 -13.86 5.40 5.89
N ASP A 141 -14.42 4.20 5.73
CA ASP A 141 -14.94 3.38 6.84
C ASP A 141 -13.86 2.49 7.45
N LEU A 142 -12.79 2.26 6.71
CA LEU A 142 -11.69 1.38 7.09
C LEU A 142 -10.37 1.91 6.51
N VAL A 143 -9.34 1.96 7.34
CA VAL A 143 -7.97 2.22 6.89
C VAL A 143 -7.11 1.01 7.23
N VAL A 144 -6.37 0.52 6.26
CA VAL A 144 -5.46 -0.62 6.40
C VAL A 144 -4.05 -0.26 5.97
N GLY A 145 -3.08 -1.00 6.48
CA GLY A 145 -1.69 -0.94 6.07
C GLY A 145 -1.04 -2.29 6.33
N HIS A 146 -0.34 -2.81 5.35
CA HIS A 146 0.35 -4.10 5.45
C HIS A 146 1.83 -3.92 5.17
N ALA A 147 2.68 -4.29 6.16
CA ALA A 147 4.14 -4.18 6.04
C ALA A 147 4.66 -2.76 5.72
N VAL A 148 3.97 -1.71 6.20
CA VAL A 148 4.27 -0.31 5.87
C VAL A 148 4.89 0.49 7.02
N LEU A 149 4.48 0.25 8.28
CA LEU A 149 4.84 1.11 9.41
C LEU A 149 6.36 1.25 9.61
N HIS A 150 7.13 0.21 9.31
CA HIS A 150 8.59 0.26 9.42
C HIS A 150 9.28 1.14 8.36
N HIS A 151 8.54 1.61 7.36
CA HIS A 151 8.99 2.56 6.35
C HIS A 151 8.60 4.01 6.67
N ILE A 152 7.69 4.24 7.62
CA ILE A 152 7.20 5.57 7.97
C ILE A 152 8.12 6.19 9.03
N PRO A 153 8.76 7.34 8.77
CA PRO A 153 9.63 8.01 9.74
C PRO A 153 8.88 8.46 10.99
N ASP A 154 7.70 9.06 10.84
CA ASP A 154 6.83 9.52 11.94
C ASP A 154 5.51 8.72 11.96
N VAL A 155 5.56 7.54 12.61
CA VAL A 155 4.41 6.65 12.74
C VAL A 155 3.28 7.31 13.54
N GLU A 156 3.61 8.13 14.55
CA GLU A 156 2.61 8.80 15.37
C GLU A 156 1.81 9.81 14.56
N LEU A 157 2.49 10.59 13.72
CA LEU A 157 1.84 11.51 12.80
C LEU A 157 0.92 10.77 11.83
N SER A 158 1.41 9.69 11.21
CA SER A 158 0.61 8.88 10.31
C SER A 158 -0.63 8.27 10.97
N LEU A 159 -0.52 7.83 12.24
CA LEU A 159 -1.68 7.31 12.99
C LEU A 159 -2.70 8.40 13.33
N ARG A 160 -2.27 9.64 13.52
CA ARG A 160 -3.19 10.79 13.73
C ARG A 160 -3.96 11.16 12.47
N GLU A 161 -3.38 10.93 11.30
CA GLU A 161 -4.04 11.17 10.00
C GLU A 161 -5.22 10.21 9.72
N VAL A 162 -5.28 9.08 10.42
CA VAL A 162 -6.30 8.03 10.18
C VAL A 162 -7.34 7.88 11.29
N VAL A 163 -7.29 8.75 12.31
CA VAL A 163 -8.22 8.68 13.46
C VAL A 163 -9.28 9.76 13.41
#